data_1c95d641696b856c26332430a8b31804
#
_entry.id   1c95d641696b856c26332430a8b31804
#
_cell.length_a   1.000
_cell.length_b   1.000
_cell.length_c   1.000
_cell.angle_alpha   90.00
_cell.angle_beta   90.00
_cell.angle_gamma   90.00
#
_symmetry.space_group_name_H-M   'P 1'
#
loop_
_entity.id
_entity.type
_entity.pdbx_description
1 polymer ?
#
loop_
_entity_poly.entity_id
_entity_poly.type
_entity_poly.pdbx_seq_one_letter_code
_entity_poly.pdbx_strand_id
1 'polypeptide(L)'
;MKKVVLNCCFGGYGLSEKAYEFLGLPWDGYGFAYIDNRDNPKLVECVETLGEEANGCYAELVVEEYDDYNYVCEISEYDGSESLMLTPIVHKSKIETMTVNEIIGYLTSLNIRVVD
;
A
#
# COMPACT_ATOMS: atom_id res chain seq x y z
N MET A 1 -5.11 11.32 1.85
CA MET A 1 -3.86 10.53 1.77
C MET A 1 -3.99 9.25 2.59
N LYS A 2 -3.52 8.15 2.07
CA LYS A 2 -3.56 6.86 2.74
C LYS A 2 -2.15 6.32 2.94
N LYS A 3 -1.88 5.72 4.09
CA LYS A 3 -0.57 5.14 4.41
C LYS A 3 -0.61 3.63 4.21
N VAL A 4 0.46 3.08 3.66
CA VAL A 4 0.61 1.64 3.39
C VAL A 4 1.99 1.19 3.86
N VAL A 5 2.04 0.06 4.53
CA VAL A 5 3.31 -0.55 4.96
C VAL A 5 3.83 -1.47 3.87
N LEU A 6 5.06 -1.27 3.46
CA LEU A 6 5.74 -2.09 2.46
C LEU A 6 7.04 -2.65 3.01
N ASN A 7 7.45 -3.78 2.46
CA ASN A 7 8.79 -4.31 2.66
C ASN A 7 9.68 -3.89 1.50
N CYS A 8 10.76 -3.18 1.75
CA CYS A 8 11.63 -2.65 0.70
C CYS A 8 12.94 -3.42 0.51
N CYS A 9 13.02 -4.65 0.99
CA CYS A 9 14.18 -5.51 0.75
C CYS A 9 13.77 -6.86 0.15
N PHE A 10 14.74 -7.63 -0.35
CA PHE A 10 14.47 -8.89 -1.03
C PHE A 10 14.10 -10.06 -0.11
N GLY A 11 14.10 -9.87 1.20
CA GLY A 11 13.79 -10.94 2.16
C GLY A 11 12.30 -11.25 2.33
N GLY A 12 11.43 -10.34 1.90
CA GLY A 12 9.98 -10.48 2.04
C GLY A 12 9.41 -9.83 3.30
N TYR A 13 8.10 -9.55 3.25
CA TYR A 13 7.38 -8.94 4.36
C TYR A 13 7.42 -9.81 5.61
N GLY A 14 7.64 -9.20 6.74
CA GLY A 14 7.54 -9.85 8.03
C GLY A 14 7.64 -8.85 9.17
N LEU A 15 6.96 -9.16 10.27
CA LEU A 15 6.97 -8.39 11.50
C LEU A 15 7.80 -9.11 12.55
N SER A 16 8.44 -8.36 13.43
CA SER A 16 9.18 -8.89 14.57
C SER A 16 8.24 -9.35 15.68
N GLU A 17 8.77 -10.14 16.61
CA GLU A 17 8.05 -10.48 17.83
C GLU A 17 7.65 -9.23 18.63
N LYS A 18 8.52 -8.23 18.66
CA LYS A 18 8.26 -6.95 19.30
C LYS A 18 7.08 -6.21 18.67
N ALA A 19 6.95 -6.27 17.35
CA ALA A 19 5.79 -5.71 16.65
C ALA A 19 4.50 -6.43 17.05
N TYR A 20 4.53 -7.75 17.21
CA TYR A 20 3.38 -8.52 17.68
C TYR A 20 2.98 -8.11 19.09
N GLU A 21 3.95 -7.89 19.96
CA GLU A 21 3.70 -7.39 21.31
C GLU A 21 2.99 -6.02 21.28
N PHE A 22 3.47 -5.12 20.44
CA PHE A 22 2.86 -3.80 20.24
C PHE A 22 1.42 -3.92 19.76
N LEU A 23 1.15 -4.86 18.84
CA LEU A 23 -0.18 -5.07 18.25
C LEU A 23 -1.11 -5.87 19.16
N GLY A 24 -0.63 -6.39 20.27
CA GLY A 24 -1.42 -7.22 21.16
C GLY A 24 -1.73 -8.61 20.60
N LEU A 25 -0.88 -9.12 19.72
CA LEU A 25 -1.04 -10.41 19.06
C LEU A 25 -0.07 -11.45 19.65
N PRO A 26 -0.49 -12.72 19.77
CA PRO A 26 0.42 -13.78 20.16
C PRO A 26 1.43 -14.04 19.02
N TRP A 27 2.70 -14.25 19.40
CA TRP A 27 3.73 -14.56 18.43
C TRP A 27 3.49 -15.93 17.78
N ASP A 28 3.42 -15.96 16.46
CA ASP A 28 3.10 -17.17 15.68
C ASP A 28 4.35 -17.86 15.10
N GLY A 29 5.53 -17.29 15.29
CA GLY A 29 6.78 -17.83 14.76
C GLY A 29 7.12 -17.36 13.35
N TYR A 30 6.21 -16.68 12.66
CA TYR A 30 6.39 -16.31 11.25
C TYR A 30 6.42 -14.80 11.00
N GLY A 31 5.52 -14.04 11.64
CA GLY A 31 5.49 -12.59 11.48
C GLY A 31 4.64 -12.09 10.31
N PHE A 32 3.65 -12.85 9.84
CA PHE A 32 2.85 -12.48 8.67
C PHE A 32 1.55 -11.75 8.99
N ALA A 33 1.37 -11.27 10.22
CA ALA A 33 0.17 -10.50 10.56
C ALA A 33 0.02 -9.30 9.62
N TYR A 34 -1.21 -9.02 9.21
CA TYR A 34 -1.57 -7.94 8.29
C TYR A 34 -0.93 -8.00 6.90
N ILE A 35 -0.42 -9.17 6.48
CA ILE A 35 0.19 -9.31 5.15
C ILE A 35 -0.76 -8.94 4.02
N ASP A 36 -2.05 -9.18 4.19
CA ASP A 36 -3.08 -8.82 3.21
C ASP A 36 -3.84 -7.54 3.57
N ASN A 37 -3.38 -6.81 4.57
CA ASN A 37 -4.04 -5.60 5.06
C ASN A 37 -3.00 -4.55 5.48
N ARG A 38 -2.22 -4.11 4.50
CA ARG A 38 -1.04 -3.25 4.71
C ARG A 38 -1.37 -1.80 5.04
N ASP A 39 -2.62 -1.40 4.84
CA ASP A 39 -3.12 -0.06 5.16
C ASP A 39 -3.85 0.01 6.50
N ASN A 40 -3.85 -1.07 7.27
CA ASN A 40 -4.49 -1.08 8.57
C ASN A 40 -3.82 -0.04 9.48
N PRO A 41 -4.61 0.86 10.12
CA PRO A 41 -4.04 1.91 10.97
C PRO A 41 -3.17 1.42 12.12
N LYS A 42 -3.48 0.25 12.67
CA LYS A 42 -2.68 -0.34 13.76
C LYS A 42 -1.32 -0.79 13.28
N LEU A 43 -1.26 -1.38 12.07
CA LEU A 43 0.00 -1.78 11.46
C LEU A 43 0.86 -0.56 11.14
N VAL A 44 0.27 0.47 10.55
CA VAL A 44 0.97 1.72 10.24
C VAL A 44 1.55 2.34 11.51
N GLU A 45 0.74 2.44 12.57
CA GLU A 45 1.17 2.98 13.87
C GLU A 45 2.33 2.16 14.45
N CYS A 46 2.25 0.84 14.37
CA CYS A 46 3.29 -0.06 14.85
C CYS A 46 4.64 0.22 14.17
N VAL A 47 4.65 0.30 12.84
CA VAL A 47 5.88 0.55 12.08
C VAL A 47 6.40 1.96 12.32
N GLU A 48 5.54 2.97 12.39
CA GLU A 48 5.94 4.35 12.65
C GLU A 48 6.52 4.51 14.08
N THR A 49 5.98 3.78 15.05
CA THR A 49 6.40 3.86 16.45
C THR A 49 7.69 3.09 16.70
N LEU A 50 7.78 1.85 16.21
CA LEU A 50 8.92 0.97 16.48
C LEU A 50 10.09 1.17 15.51
N GLY A 51 9.84 1.71 14.32
CA GLY A 51 10.88 1.85 13.30
C GLY A 51 11.49 0.49 12.94
N GLU A 52 12.80 0.40 12.96
CA GLU A 52 13.53 -0.84 12.64
C GLU A 52 13.19 -2.01 13.54
N GLU A 53 12.76 -1.75 14.76
CA GLU A 53 12.38 -2.81 15.71
C GLU A 53 11.11 -3.56 15.30
N ALA A 54 10.33 -3.01 14.37
CA ALA A 54 9.18 -3.70 13.80
C ALA A 54 9.54 -4.72 12.74
N ASN A 55 10.74 -4.63 12.18
CA ASN A 55 11.16 -5.49 11.06
C ASN A 55 11.34 -6.94 11.48
N GLY A 56 10.74 -7.86 10.72
CA GLY A 56 11.06 -9.28 10.81
C GLY A 56 12.50 -9.56 10.35
N CYS A 57 12.96 -10.80 10.52
CA CYS A 57 14.36 -11.17 10.26
C CYS A 57 14.87 -10.78 8.87
N TYR A 58 14.01 -10.84 7.87
CA TYR A 58 14.37 -10.60 6.47
C TYR A 58 13.62 -9.42 5.86
N ALA A 59 13.03 -8.58 6.70
CA ALA A 59 12.22 -7.46 6.26
C ALA A 59 12.89 -6.13 6.52
N GLU A 60 12.56 -5.16 5.71
CA GLU A 60 12.87 -3.75 5.94
C GLU A 60 11.60 -2.96 5.63
N LEU A 61 10.84 -2.66 6.68
CA LEU A 61 9.52 -2.08 6.55
C LEU A 61 9.58 -0.56 6.44
N VAL A 62 8.79 -0.02 5.54
CA VAL A 62 8.63 1.42 5.35
C VAL A 62 7.14 1.75 5.26
N VAL A 63 6.79 3.00 5.61
CA VAL A 63 5.44 3.51 5.44
C VAL A 63 5.46 4.47 4.26
N GLU A 64 4.62 4.22 3.26
CA GLU A 64 4.45 5.11 2.12
C GLU A 64 3.04 5.68 2.10
N GLU A 65 2.90 6.91 1.63
CA GLU A 65 1.61 7.57 1.47
C GLU A 65 1.28 7.72 -0.01
N TYR A 66 -0.02 7.67 -0.33
CA TYR A 66 -0.49 7.97 -1.67
C TYR A 66 -1.85 8.68 -1.61
N ASP A 67 -2.19 9.35 -2.71
CA ASP A 67 -3.47 10.04 -2.86
C ASP A 67 -4.56 9.03 -3.23
N ASP A 68 -5.28 8.55 -2.23
CA ASP A 68 -6.33 7.55 -2.39
C ASP A 68 -7.63 8.10 -3.01
N TYR A 69 -7.73 9.41 -3.15
CA TYR A 69 -8.84 10.03 -3.88
C TYR A 69 -8.65 9.91 -5.40
N ASN A 70 -7.42 10.11 -5.88
CA ASN A 70 -7.11 10.15 -7.31
C ASN A 70 -6.49 8.88 -7.86
N TYR A 71 -6.09 7.93 -7.00
CA TYR A 71 -5.40 6.72 -7.41
C TYR A 71 -5.92 5.48 -6.71
N VAL A 72 -5.95 4.37 -7.44
CA VAL A 72 -6.08 3.02 -6.89
C VAL A 72 -4.67 2.49 -6.66
N CYS A 73 -4.45 1.89 -5.51
CA CYS A 73 -3.14 1.35 -5.12
C CYS A 73 -3.15 -0.17 -5.18
N GLU A 74 -2.11 -0.74 -5.78
CA GLU A 74 -1.79 -2.16 -5.70
C GLU A 74 -0.34 -2.30 -5.26
N ILE A 75 -0.02 -3.38 -4.56
CA ILE A 75 1.35 -3.67 -4.16
C ILE A 75 1.97 -4.57 -5.22
N SER A 76 3.07 -4.11 -5.82
CA SER A 76 3.88 -4.90 -6.74
C SER A 76 5.05 -5.49 -5.97
N GLU A 77 5.31 -6.76 -6.15
CA GLU A 77 6.39 -7.47 -5.46
C GLU A 77 7.34 -8.09 -6.48
N TYR A 78 8.64 -7.93 -6.23
CA TYR A 78 9.68 -8.60 -6.97
C TYR A 78 10.69 -9.19 -5.98
N ASP A 79 10.74 -10.51 -5.91
CA ASP A 79 11.68 -11.25 -5.05
C ASP A 79 11.65 -10.80 -3.59
N GLY A 80 10.44 -10.51 -3.08
CA GLY A 80 10.20 -10.04 -1.72
C GLY A 80 10.19 -8.53 -1.56
N SER A 81 10.80 -7.78 -2.46
CA SER A 81 10.81 -6.32 -2.44
C SER A 81 9.51 -5.76 -3.02
N GLU A 82 8.85 -4.89 -2.28
CA GLU A 82 7.53 -4.37 -2.63
C GLU A 82 7.58 -2.90 -3.00
N SER A 83 6.69 -2.50 -3.90
CA SER A 83 6.50 -1.10 -4.27
C SER A 83 5.03 -0.84 -4.56
N LEU A 84 4.63 0.44 -4.52
CA LEU A 84 3.27 0.83 -4.87
C LEU A 84 3.14 0.96 -6.38
N MET A 85 2.06 0.37 -6.93
CA MET A 85 1.59 0.63 -8.28
C MET A 85 0.33 1.45 -8.19
N LEU A 86 0.36 2.67 -8.69
CA LEU A 86 -0.76 3.59 -8.66
C LEU A 86 -1.42 3.69 -10.03
N THR A 87 -2.72 3.46 -10.07
CA THR A 87 -3.53 3.61 -11.28
C THR A 87 -4.46 4.80 -11.09
N PRO A 88 -4.42 5.82 -11.96
CA PRO A 88 -5.31 6.97 -11.85
C PRO A 88 -6.78 6.58 -11.90
N ILE A 89 -7.60 7.30 -11.12
CA ILE A 89 -9.04 7.15 -11.10
C ILE A 89 -9.66 8.30 -11.89
N VAL A 90 -10.59 8.00 -12.79
CA VAL A 90 -11.41 9.02 -13.45
C VAL A 90 -12.72 9.14 -12.70
N HIS A 91 -12.97 10.32 -12.13
CA HIS A 91 -14.23 10.61 -11.47
C HIS A 91 -15.30 10.93 -12.51
N LYS A 92 -16.48 10.37 -12.36
CA LYS A 92 -17.61 10.52 -13.30
C LYS A 92 -17.93 11.98 -13.59
N SER A 93 -17.93 12.84 -12.59
CA SER A 93 -18.19 14.27 -12.75
C SER A 93 -17.20 14.95 -13.69
N LYS A 94 -15.96 14.52 -13.73
CA LYS A 94 -14.95 15.05 -14.65
C LYS A 94 -15.24 14.64 -16.09
N ILE A 95 -15.63 13.36 -16.29
CA ILE A 95 -16.00 12.86 -17.62
C ILE A 95 -17.20 13.61 -18.17
N GLU A 96 -18.20 13.88 -17.35
CA GLU A 96 -19.44 14.58 -17.75
C GLU A 96 -19.19 16.00 -18.27
N THR A 97 -18.09 16.63 -17.90
CA THR A 97 -17.72 17.98 -18.37
C THR A 97 -16.84 17.97 -19.61
N MET A 98 -16.49 16.80 -20.13
CA MET A 98 -15.58 16.64 -21.26
C MET A 98 -16.33 16.38 -22.57
N THR A 99 -15.75 16.83 -23.69
CA THR A 99 -16.21 16.42 -25.02
C THR A 99 -15.85 14.97 -25.27
N VAL A 100 -16.51 14.35 -26.28
CA VAL A 100 -16.23 12.96 -26.64
C VAL A 100 -14.73 12.74 -26.99
N ASN A 101 -14.14 13.65 -27.76
CA ASN A 101 -12.73 13.54 -28.13
C ASN A 101 -11.79 13.68 -26.92
N GLU A 102 -12.13 14.57 -25.99
CA GLU A 102 -11.36 14.73 -24.75
C GLU A 102 -11.42 13.46 -23.90
N ILE A 103 -12.61 12.86 -23.80
CA ILE A 103 -12.80 11.60 -23.03
C ILE A 103 -11.96 10.49 -23.64
N ILE A 104 -12.00 10.31 -24.97
CA ILE A 104 -11.23 9.28 -25.66
C ILE A 104 -9.73 9.47 -25.43
N GLY A 105 -9.24 10.70 -25.62
CA GLY A 105 -7.82 11.00 -25.39
C GLY A 105 -7.39 10.78 -23.95
N TYR A 106 -8.20 11.19 -23.00
CA TYR A 106 -7.94 11.04 -21.57
C TYR A 106 -7.88 9.54 -21.16
N LEU A 107 -8.89 8.75 -21.57
CA LEU A 107 -8.95 7.33 -21.25
C LEU A 107 -7.83 6.52 -21.92
N THR A 108 -7.48 6.88 -23.16
CA THR A 108 -6.42 6.19 -23.91
C THR A 108 -5.03 6.45 -23.30
N SER A 109 -4.77 7.66 -22.80
CA SER A 109 -3.45 8.04 -22.29
C SER A 109 -3.14 7.52 -20.90
N LEU A 110 -4.14 7.19 -20.07
CA LEU A 110 -3.93 6.96 -18.64
C LEU A 110 -4.09 5.52 -18.17
N ASN A 111 -4.71 4.63 -18.94
CA ASN A 111 -4.98 3.25 -18.49
C ASN A 111 -5.67 3.22 -17.12
N ILE A 112 -6.90 3.72 -17.03
CA ILE A 112 -7.57 4.04 -15.77
C ILE A 112 -8.86 3.27 -15.54
N ARG A 113 -9.33 3.31 -14.26
CA ARG A 113 -10.66 2.83 -13.87
C ARG A 113 -11.61 4.01 -13.74
N VAL A 114 -12.88 3.81 -14.11
CA VAL A 114 -13.93 4.81 -13.94
C VAL A 114 -14.66 4.53 -12.64
N VAL A 115 -14.84 5.59 -11.82
CA VAL A 115 -15.52 5.52 -10.53
C VAL A 115 -16.68 6.52 -10.53
N ASP A 116 -17.81 6.09 -10.03
CA ASP A 116 -19.00 6.93 -9.87
C ASP A 116 -18.93 7.84 -8.63
#